data_035a070cd889ba1cb9f3726b0c314004
#
_entry.id   035a070cd889ba1cb9f3726b0c314004
#
_cell.length_a   1.000
_cell.length_b   1.000
_cell.length_c   1.000
_cell.angle_alpha   90.00
_cell.angle_beta   90.00
_cell.angle_gamma   90.00
#
_symmetry.space_group_name_H-M   'P 1'
#
loop_
_entity.id
_entity.type
_entity.pdbx_description
1 polymer ?
#
loop_
_entity_poly.entity_id
_entity_poly.type
_entity_poly.pdbx_seq_one_letter_code
_entity_poly.pdbx_strand_id
1 'polypeptide(L)'
;NKKYNYNQYDMLITLIAGARPNFMKIAPLIKAIQKASAEGHNIHYRLVHTGQHYDKNMSDTFFEELGIPMPHVNLGCGGGTQAEQTANIMVAFEQDLMQHPTDLVLVVGDVTSTMACSIVAKKLNTKVCHVEAGIRSWDLTMPEEINRMVTDALADYMFTTSEIANKNLLLAGASLENSANLVNLDGLDALGNLAKRQLPEEQYAFKRTPQRVWYVGNVMIDTLLANRCRFRKPEVYDVLGLKEKQYVVMTMHRPANVDEQEHLKALMEQIITNVHGLPIIFPIHPRTAKLFYNLWGDEQQLSQLFPNLHIVDPMGYLEFNYLVERAKAVVTDSGGITEETTVMGVPCITLRDNTERPETCTVGTNMLIGTQPQAIKPA
;
A
#
# COMPACT_ATOMS: atom_id res chain seq x y z
N ASN A 1 -42.87 1.80 -11.85
CA ASN A 1 -41.98 2.92 -11.51
C ASN A 1 -41.95 3.13 -9.99
N LYS A 2 -41.17 2.29 -9.25
CA LYS A 2 -40.79 2.60 -7.88
C LYS A 2 -39.65 3.56 -7.91
N LYS A 3 -39.89 4.84 -7.69
CA LYS A 3 -38.85 5.81 -7.34
C LYS A 3 -38.28 5.35 -5.99
N TYR A 4 -37.08 4.79 -5.99
CA TYR A 4 -36.31 4.59 -4.76
C TYR A 4 -35.93 5.99 -4.24
N ASN A 5 -36.56 6.36 -3.12
CA ASN A 5 -36.22 7.59 -2.40
C ASN A 5 -34.90 7.32 -1.67
N TYR A 6 -33.75 7.72 -2.26
CA TYR A 6 -32.41 7.53 -1.69
C TYR A 6 -32.15 8.37 -0.43
N ASN A 7 -33.11 9.19 0.00
CA ASN A 7 -32.95 10.15 1.10
C ASN A 7 -33.27 9.60 2.51
N GLN A 8 -33.30 8.28 2.73
CA GLN A 8 -33.82 7.76 4.00
C GLN A 8 -32.99 6.66 4.68
N TYR A 9 -31.77 6.36 4.18
CA TYR A 9 -30.90 5.36 4.83
C TYR A 9 -29.59 6.04 5.26
N ASP A 10 -29.41 6.14 6.59
CA ASP A 10 -28.10 6.45 7.18
C ASP A 10 -27.15 5.27 6.91
N MET A 11 -26.11 5.49 6.13
CA MET A 11 -25.10 4.48 5.84
C MET A 11 -23.89 4.70 6.73
N LEU A 12 -23.57 3.75 7.59
CA LEU A 12 -22.35 3.74 8.40
C LEU A 12 -21.31 2.84 7.78
N ILE A 13 -20.12 3.39 7.51
CA ILE A 13 -18.96 2.68 6.98
C ILE A 13 -17.90 2.57 8.06
N THR A 14 -17.50 1.37 8.43
CA THR A 14 -16.33 1.15 9.27
C THR A 14 -15.07 1.03 8.39
N LEU A 15 -14.17 2.01 8.50
CA LEU A 15 -12.88 2.06 7.82
C LEU A 15 -11.82 1.37 8.67
N ILE A 16 -11.08 0.43 8.10
CA ILE A 16 -10.04 -0.33 8.81
C ILE A 16 -8.65 0.15 8.39
N ALA A 17 -7.84 0.49 9.37
CA ALA A 17 -6.42 0.79 9.21
C ALA A 17 -5.56 -0.08 10.12
N GLY A 18 -4.53 -0.72 9.59
CA GLY A 18 -3.62 -1.57 10.36
C GLY A 18 -2.19 -1.05 10.40
N ALA A 19 -1.77 -0.40 9.34
CA ALA A 19 -0.41 0.07 9.16
C ALA A 19 -0.37 1.45 8.50
N ARG A 20 0.77 2.14 8.59
CA ARG A 20 0.97 3.49 8.02
C ARG A 20 0.51 3.62 6.55
N PRO A 21 0.81 2.68 5.63
CA PRO A 21 0.34 2.79 4.25
C PRO A 21 -1.18 2.81 4.10
N ASN A 22 -1.91 2.18 5.03
CA ASN A 22 -3.38 2.21 4.99
C ASN A 22 -3.93 3.61 5.23
N PHE A 23 -3.33 4.38 6.15
CA PHE A 23 -3.80 5.73 6.44
C PHE A 23 -3.66 6.67 5.25
N MET A 24 -2.61 6.52 4.45
CA MET A 24 -2.46 7.27 3.20
C MET A 24 -3.59 6.97 2.22
N LYS A 25 -4.04 5.72 2.15
CA LYS A 25 -5.16 5.29 1.30
C LYS A 25 -6.52 5.71 1.85
N ILE A 26 -6.66 5.77 3.17
CA ILE A 26 -7.90 6.13 3.86
C ILE A 26 -8.13 7.65 3.89
N ALA A 27 -7.09 8.46 3.93
CA ALA A 27 -7.19 9.91 3.98
C ALA A 27 -8.12 10.53 2.91
N PRO A 28 -7.97 10.22 1.61
CA PRO A 28 -8.87 10.75 0.59
C PRO A 28 -10.29 10.18 0.69
N LEU A 29 -10.45 8.94 1.17
CA LEU A 29 -11.75 8.32 1.36
C LEU A 29 -12.53 9.02 2.47
N ILE A 30 -11.90 9.33 3.61
CA ILE A 30 -12.51 10.10 4.69
C ILE A 30 -12.96 11.47 4.18
N LYS A 31 -12.09 12.18 3.45
CA LYS A 31 -12.44 13.49 2.87
C LYS A 31 -13.63 13.40 1.91
N ALA A 32 -13.68 12.35 1.10
CA ALA A 32 -14.81 12.13 0.18
C ALA A 32 -16.12 11.84 0.94
N ILE A 33 -16.08 11.01 1.99
CA ILE A 33 -17.25 10.73 2.83
C ILE A 33 -17.73 12.00 3.55
N GLN A 34 -16.81 12.76 4.14
CA GLN A 34 -17.12 14.03 4.81
C GLN A 34 -17.76 15.03 3.84
N LYS A 35 -17.22 15.13 2.62
CA LYS A 35 -17.79 15.99 1.58
C LYS A 35 -19.20 15.54 1.19
N ALA A 36 -19.40 14.26 0.93
CA ALA A 36 -20.72 13.71 0.60
C ALA A 36 -21.74 13.96 1.72
N SER A 37 -21.32 13.76 2.98
CA SER A 37 -22.15 14.06 4.14
C SER A 37 -22.55 15.55 4.22
N ALA A 38 -21.61 16.45 3.95
CA ALA A 38 -21.84 17.90 3.93
C ALA A 38 -22.77 18.31 2.76
N GLU A 39 -22.79 17.56 1.67
CA GLU A 39 -23.69 17.75 0.52
C GLU A 39 -25.09 17.16 0.75
N GLY A 40 -25.36 16.60 1.94
CA GLY A 40 -26.67 16.09 2.34
C GLY A 40 -26.89 14.61 2.07
N HIS A 41 -25.86 13.86 1.73
CA HIS A 41 -25.94 12.40 1.69
C HIS A 41 -25.83 11.84 3.11
N ASN A 42 -26.74 10.93 3.48
CA ASN A 42 -26.71 10.26 4.78
C ASN A 42 -25.65 9.16 4.79
N ILE A 43 -24.38 9.56 4.82
CA ILE A 43 -23.23 8.67 4.87
C ILE A 43 -22.26 9.12 5.97
N HIS A 44 -21.88 8.18 6.82
CA HIS A 44 -21.00 8.40 7.96
C HIS A 44 -19.92 7.36 7.99
N TYR A 45 -18.84 7.63 8.71
CA TYR A 45 -17.78 6.66 8.89
C TYR A 45 -17.35 6.53 10.35
N ARG A 46 -16.79 5.39 10.65
CA ARG A 46 -16.07 5.08 11.88
C ARG A 46 -14.69 4.55 11.50
N LEU A 47 -13.63 5.15 12.02
CA LEU A 47 -12.24 4.75 11.76
C LEU A 47 -11.76 3.85 12.89
N VAL A 48 -11.38 2.61 12.56
CA VAL A 48 -10.83 1.60 13.46
C VAL A 48 -9.36 1.37 13.12
N HIS A 49 -8.47 1.61 14.07
CA HIS A 49 -7.07 1.22 13.99
C HIS A 49 -6.88 -0.13 14.67
N THR A 50 -6.35 -1.13 13.96
CA THR A 50 -6.13 -2.44 14.56
C THR A 50 -4.91 -2.49 15.47
N GLY A 51 -3.98 -1.54 15.34
CA GLY A 51 -2.75 -1.49 16.13
C GLY A 51 -1.63 -2.38 15.58
N GLN A 52 -1.75 -2.91 14.36
CA GLN A 52 -0.76 -3.81 13.75
C GLN A 52 0.64 -3.20 13.74
N HIS A 53 0.76 -1.92 13.40
CA HIS A 53 1.99 -1.13 13.50
C HIS A 53 1.66 0.18 14.20
N TYR A 54 2.01 0.31 15.47
CA TYR A 54 1.79 1.52 16.24
C TYR A 54 3.08 1.99 16.89
N ASP A 55 3.61 3.11 16.38
CA ASP A 55 4.63 3.92 17.05
C ASP A 55 4.00 5.29 17.33
N LYS A 56 3.82 5.61 18.62
CA LYS A 56 3.08 6.79 19.05
C LYS A 56 3.66 8.09 18.49
N ASN A 57 4.97 8.22 18.50
CA ASN A 57 5.64 9.47 18.10
C ASN A 57 5.63 9.72 16.59
N MET A 58 5.63 8.64 15.77
CA MET A 58 5.54 8.75 14.31
C MET A 58 4.09 8.86 13.81
N SER A 59 3.12 8.41 14.61
CA SER A 59 1.72 8.39 14.22
C SER A 59 1.09 9.77 14.27
N ASP A 60 1.32 10.55 15.34
CA ASP A 60 0.65 11.83 15.55
C ASP A 60 1.01 12.85 14.45
N THR A 61 2.30 13.01 14.15
CA THR A 61 2.77 13.87 13.06
C THR A 61 2.19 13.46 11.70
N PHE A 62 2.09 12.15 11.46
CA PHE A 62 1.57 11.62 10.21
C PHE A 62 0.06 11.89 10.04
N PHE A 63 -0.73 11.75 11.12
CA PHE A 63 -2.15 12.10 11.12
C PHE A 63 -2.36 13.59 10.85
N GLU A 64 -1.57 14.45 11.50
CA GLU A 64 -1.63 15.90 11.28
C GLU A 64 -1.24 16.29 9.86
N GLU A 65 -0.15 15.75 9.32
CA GLU A 65 0.32 16.06 7.96
C GLU A 65 -0.71 15.70 6.90
N LEU A 66 -1.38 14.55 7.01
CA LEU A 66 -2.38 14.11 6.04
C LEU A 66 -3.79 14.65 6.35
N GLY A 67 -3.98 15.29 7.51
CA GLY A 67 -5.29 15.78 7.96
C GLY A 67 -6.28 14.64 8.20
N ILE A 68 -5.79 13.51 8.73
CA ILE A 68 -6.60 12.35 9.08
C ILE A 68 -7.08 12.52 10.52
N PRO A 69 -8.38 12.37 10.81
CA PRO A 69 -8.86 12.39 12.19
C PRO A 69 -8.32 11.21 12.97
N MET A 70 -8.17 11.39 14.29
CA MET A 70 -7.78 10.31 15.18
C MET A 70 -8.76 9.13 15.06
N PRO A 71 -8.29 7.88 15.10
CA PRO A 71 -9.16 6.71 15.10
C PRO A 71 -10.16 6.75 16.25
N HIS A 72 -11.40 6.34 15.97
CA HIS A 72 -12.45 6.22 17.00
C HIS A 72 -12.10 5.14 18.03
N VAL A 73 -11.32 4.13 17.61
CA VAL A 73 -10.79 3.07 18.47
C VAL A 73 -9.46 2.56 17.94
N ASN A 74 -8.56 2.19 18.87
CA ASN A 74 -7.36 1.41 18.58
C ASN A 74 -7.48 0.07 19.29
N LEU A 75 -7.45 -1.03 18.54
CA LEU A 75 -7.63 -2.38 19.07
C LEU A 75 -6.36 -2.94 19.72
N GLY A 76 -5.20 -2.30 19.53
CA GLY A 76 -3.94 -2.67 20.19
C GLY A 76 -3.35 -4.03 19.80
N CYS A 77 -3.65 -4.54 18.60
CA CYS A 77 -3.27 -5.89 18.15
C CYS A 77 -1.89 -5.92 17.46
N GLY A 78 -0.90 -5.19 17.98
CA GLY A 78 0.47 -5.21 17.44
C GLY A 78 1.32 -6.37 18.00
N GLY A 79 2.31 -6.81 17.20
CA GLY A 79 3.30 -7.80 17.61
C GLY A 79 2.85 -9.26 17.47
N GLY A 80 3.74 -10.18 17.86
CA GLY A 80 3.52 -11.63 17.73
C GLY A 80 3.88 -12.20 16.36
N THR A 81 3.63 -13.50 16.19
CA THR A 81 3.74 -14.19 14.92
C THR A 81 2.61 -13.78 13.97
N GLN A 82 2.70 -14.11 12.69
CA GLN A 82 1.63 -13.87 11.71
C GLN A 82 0.28 -14.48 12.15
N ALA A 83 0.32 -15.67 12.72
CA ALA A 83 -0.88 -16.35 13.20
C ALA A 83 -1.47 -15.66 14.45
N GLU A 84 -0.64 -15.33 15.43
CA GLU A 84 -1.06 -14.63 16.64
C GLU A 84 -1.64 -13.25 16.31
N GLN A 85 -0.97 -12.48 15.46
CA GLN A 85 -1.44 -11.16 15.04
C GLN A 85 -2.80 -11.27 14.32
N THR A 86 -2.94 -12.22 13.40
CA THR A 86 -4.20 -12.47 12.67
C THR A 86 -5.32 -12.80 13.66
N ALA A 87 -5.07 -13.74 14.57
CA ALA A 87 -6.05 -14.17 15.56
C ALA A 87 -6.46 -13.02 16.50
N ASN A 88 -5.49 -12.26 17.01
CA ASN A 88 -5.75 -11.13 17.90
C ASN A 88 -6.60 -10.05 17.23
N ILE A 89 -6.30 -9.72 15.96
CA ILE A 89 -7.11 -8.76 15.20
C ILE A 89 -8.52 -9.29 15.00
N MET A 90 -8.69 -10.56 14.64
CA MET A 90 -10.01 -11.16 14.43
C MET A 90 -10.85 -11.10 15.70
N VAL A 91 -10.30 -11.50 16.84
CA VAL A 91 -11.03 -11.52 18.13
C VAL A 91 -11.40 -10.10 18.58
N ALA A 92 -10.46 -9.17 18.53
CA ALA A 92 -10.71 -7.79 18.94
C ALA A 92 -11.70 -7.07 18.02
N PHE A 93 -11.59 -7.28 16.72
CA PHE A 93 -12.51 -6.66 15.75
C PHE A 93 -13.91 -7.28 15.80
N GLU A 94 -14.03 -8.58 16.06
CA GLU A 94 -15.35 -9.20 16.26
C GLU A 94 -16.09 -8.55 17.42
N GLN A 95 -15.43 -8.39 18.57
CA GLN A 95 -16.00 -7.73 19.74
C GLN A 95 -16.40 -6.28 19.43
N ASP A 96 -15.55 -5.55 18.73
CA ASP A 96 -15.81 -4.16 18.34
C ASP A 96 -16.99 -4.06 17.38
N LEU A 97 -17.06 -4.91 16.34
CA LEU A 97 -18.12 -4.89 15.34
C LEU A 97 -19.48 -5.31 15.92
N MET A 98 -19.49 -6.23 16.89
CA MET A 98 -20.72 -6.60 17.63
C MET A 98 -21.25 -5.46 18.49
N GLN A 99 -20.37 -4.66 19.10
CA GLN A 99 -20.75 -3.50 19.91
C GLN A 99 -21.12 -2.28 19.03
N HIS A 100 -20.55 -2.17 17.87
CA HIS A 100 -20.74 -1.07 16.93
C HIS A 100 -21.10 -1.60 15.53
N PRO A 101 -22.31 -2.11 15.33
CA PRO A 101 -22.75 -2.62 14.04
C PRO A 101 -22.64 -1.56 12.94
N THR A 102 -22.32 -1.97 11.72
CA THR A 102 -22.10 -1.11 10.55
C THR A 102 -22.71 -1.75 9.30
N ASP A 103 -23.04 -0.93 8.30
CA ASP A 103 -23.59 -1.42 7.03
C ASP A 103 -22.52 -1.99 6.11
N LEU A 104 -21.28 -1.44 6.25
CA LEU A 104 -20.17 -1.79 5.38
C LEU A 104 -18.84 -1.70 6.15
N VAL A 105 -18.02 -2.74 6.05
CA VAL A 105 -16.62 -2.70 6.45
C VAL A 105 -15.78 -2.43 5.21
N LEU A 106 -15.03 -1.34 5.22
CA LEU A 106 -14.12 -0.96 4.14
C LEU A 106 -12.67 -1.20 4.57
N VAL A 107 -12.01 -2.04 3.82
CA VAL A 107 -10.59 -2.39 3.98
C VAL A 107 -9.78 -1.88 2.80
N VAL A 108 -8.49 -1.60 3.03
CA VAL A 108 -7.59 -1.06 2.00
C VAL A 108 -6.29 -1.85 1.94
N GLY A 109 -5.81 -2.11 0.73
CA GLY A 109 -4.51 -2.77 0.51
C GLY A 109 -4.48 -4.23 0.98
N ASP A 110 -3.37 -4.64 1.61
CA ASP A 110 -3.00 -6.05 1.73
C ASP A 110 -2.38 -6.46 3.08
N VAL A 111 -2.50 -5.62 4.09
CA VAL A 111 -1.97 -5.95 5.41
C VAL A 111 -2.83 -7.01 6.12
N THR A 112 -2.31 -7.64 7.16
CA THR A 112 -3.03 -8.67 7.94
C THR A 112 -4.41 -8.21 8.38
N SER A 113 -4.54 -6.94 8.77
CA SER A 113 -5.83 -6.33 9.18
C SER A 113 -6.87 -6.34 8.06
N THR A 114 -6.44 -6.17 6.81
CA THR A 114 -7.32 -6.20 5.63
C THR A 114 -8.03 -7.55 5.54
N MET A 115 -7.28 -8.64 5.60
CA MET A 115 -7.80 -10.00 5.56
C MET A 115 -8.63 -10.34 6.81
N ALA A 116 -8.06 -10.13 8.00
CA ALA A 116 -8.66 -10.55 9.26
C ALA A 116 -10.02 -9.89 9.49
N CYS A 117 -10.13 -8.57 9.28
CA CYS A 117 -11.38 -7.84 9.43
C CYS A 117 -12.41 -8.23 8.36
N SER A 118 -11.98 -8.56 7.14
CA SER A 118 -12.88 -9.05 6.10
C SER A 118 -13.51 -10.39 6.46
N ILE A 119 -12.74 -11.32 7.01
CA ILE A 119 -13.25 -12.62 7.47
C ILE A 119 -14.30 -12.42 8.57
N VAL A 120 -13.99 -11.60 9.57
CA VAL A 120 -14.90 -11.30 10.69
C VAL A 120 -16.19 -10.65 10.19
N ALA A 121 -16.09 -9.61 9.36
CA ALA A 121 -17.25 -8.93 8.80
C ALA A 121 -18.17 -9.90 8.05
N LYS A 122 -17.62 -10.77 7.21
CA LYS A 122 -18.43 -11.77 6.47
C LYS A 122 -19.07 -12.80 7.37
N LYS A 123 -18.39 -13.24 8.43
CA LYS A 123 -18.96 -14.17 9.43
C LYS A 123 -20.11 -13.55 10.23
N LEU A 124 -20.08 -12.22 10.42
CA LEU A 124 -21.16 -11.45 11.05
C LEU A 124 -22.18 -10.91 10.03
N ASN A 125 -22.19 -11.42 8.81
CA ASN A 125 -23.09 -11.02 7.72
C ASN A 125 -23.03 -9.52 7.34
N THR A 126 -21.91 -8.85 7.63
CA THR A 126 -21.66 -7.49 7.22
C THR A 126 -20.98 -7.47 5.83
N LYS A 127 -21.36 -6.52 4.99
CA LYS A 127 -20.77 -6.36 3.67
C LYS A 127 -19.32 -5.87 3.78
N VAL A 128 -18.49 -6.27 2.81
CA VAL A 128 -17.08 -5.89 2.74
C VAL A 128 -16.80 -5.17 1.43
N CYS A 129 -16.11 -4.05 1.53
CA CYS A 129 -15.56 -3.30 0.42
C CYS A 129 -14.03 -3.37 0.48
N HIS A 130 -13.39 -3.78 -0.62
CA HIS A 130 -11.95 -3.80 -0.74
C HIS A 130 -11.47 -2.73 -1.73
N VAL A 131 -10.74 -1.76 -1.23
CA VAL A 131 -10.06 -0.73 -2.02
C VAL A 131 -8.65 -1.19 -2.31
N GLU A 132 -8.23 -1.08 -3.57
CA GLU A 132 -6.98 -1.65 -4.11
C GLU A 132 -7.09 -3.17 -4.32
N ALA A 133 -8.27 -3.62 -4.70
CA ALA A 133 -8.57 -5.02 -5.01
C ALA A 133 -7.90 -5.49 -6.31
N GLY A 134 -7.69 -6.79 -6.44
CA GLY A 134 -7.23 -7.43 -7.67
C GLY A 134 -5.73 -7.33 -7.97
N ILE A 135 -4.96 -6.70 -7.11
CA ILE A 135 -3.50 -6.61 -7.25
C ILE A 135 -2.88 -7.97 -6.93
N ARG A 136 -1.91 -8.41 -7.73
CA ARG A 136 -1.20 -9.68 -7.57
C ARG A 136 0.29 -9.55 -7.82
N SER A 137 1.08 -10.16 -6.94
CA SER A 137 2.49 -10.46 -7.18
C SER A 137 2.69 -11.85 -7.76
N TRP A 138 1.70 -12.74 -7.59
CA TRP A 138 1.74 -14.16 -7.89
C TRP A 138 2.79 -14.93 -7.07
N ASP A 139 3.28 -14.34 -6.01
CA ASP A 139 4.26 -14.92 -5.11
C ASP A 139 3.59 -15.29 -3.78
N LEU A 140 3.23 -16.56 -3.62
CA LEU A 140 2.58 -17.09 -2.43
C LEU A 140 3.50 -17.15 -1.20
N THR A 141 4.79 -16.89 -1.35
CA THR A 141 5.69 -16.76 -0.20
C THR A 141 5.50 -15.44 0.54
N MET A 142 4.83 -14.48 -0.11
CA MET A 142 4.47 -13.19 0.48
C MET A 142 3.17 -13.29 1.28
N PRO A 143 3.16 -12.98 2.58
CA PRO A 143 1.93 -12.92 3.37
C PRO A 143 0.87 -11.98 2.79
N GLU A 144 1.30 -10.88 2.18
CA GLU A 144 0.43 -9.89 1.54
C GLU A 144 -0.34 -10.48 0.36
N GLU A 145 0.25 -11.39 -0.41
CA GLU A 145 -0.44 -12.04 -1.53
C GLU A 145 -1.58 -12.93 -1.03
N ILE A 146 -1.35 -13.66 0.05
CA ILE A 146 -2.39 -14.46 0.71
C ILE A 146 -3.52 -13.55 1.22
N ASN A 147 -3.17 -12.42 1.85
CA ASN A 147 -4.14 -11.44 2.35
C ASN A 147 -5.02 -10.90 1.21
N ARG A 148 -4.42 -10.54 0.06
CA ARG A 148 -5.15 -10.06 -1.13
C ARG A 148 -6.13 -11.09 -1.63
N MET A 149 -5.67 -12.32 -1.86
CA MET A 149 -6.49 -13.40 -2.42
C MET A 149 -7.69 -13.72 -1.53
N VAL A 150 -7.49 -13.82 -0.22
CA VAL A 150 -8.57 -14.08 0.75
C VAL A 150 -9.56 -12.92 0.79
N THR A 151 -9.07 -11.69 0.85
CA THR A 151 -9.92 -10.49 0.91
C THR A 151 -10.77 -10.36 -0.34
N ASP A 152 -10.16 -10.48 -1.54
CA ASP A 152 -10.87 -10.42 -2.82
C ASP A 152 -11.91 -11.53 -2.95
N ALA A 153 -11.62 -12.73 -2.44
CA ALA A 153 -12.58 -13.83 -2.45
C ALA A 153 -13.83 -13.56 -1.61
N LEU A 154 -13.72 -12.72 -0.58
CA LEU A 154 -14.80 -12.43 0.38
C LEU A 154 -15.52 -11.10 0.11
N ALA A 155 -14.86 -10.13 -0.53
CA ALA A 155 -15.39 -8.78 -0.73
C ALA A 155 -16.66 -8.77 -1.60
N ASP A 156 -17.64 -7.96 -1.21
CA ASP A 156 -18.85 -7.71 -1.98
C ASP A 156 -18.64 -6.60 -3.02
N TYR A 157 -17.81 -5.61 -2.67
CA TYR A 157 -17.47 -4.45 -3.49
C TYR A 157 -15.95 -4.35 -3.63
N MET A 158 -15.47 -4.21 -4.84
CA MET A 158 -14.04 -4.17 -5.16
C MET A 158 -13.72 -2.94 -6.00
N PHE A 159 -12.82 -2.11 -5.51
CA PHE A 159 -12.30 -0.94 -6.20
C PHE A 159 -10.88 -1.19 -6.67
N THR A 160 -10.67 -1.19 -7.97
CA THR A 160 -9.40 -1.56 -8.59
C THR A 160 -8.62 -0.34 -9.06
N THR A 161 -7.30 -0.47 -9.07
CA THR A 161 -6.36 0.61 -9.41
C THR A 161 -5.89 0.57 -10.86
N SER A 162 -6.03 -0.57 -11.53
CA SER A 162 -5.55 -0.79 -12.89
C SER A 162 -6.39 -1.80 -13.65
N GLU A 163 -6.28 -1.81 -14.97
CA GLU A 163 -6.91 -2.82 -15.83
C GLU A 163 -6.37 -4.23 -15.55
N ILE A 164 -5.09 -4.34 -15.16
CA ILE A 164 -4.48 -5.61 -14.79
C ILE A 164 -5.16 -6.18 -13.54
N ALA A 165 -5.46 -5.33 -12.56
CA ALA A 165 -6.19 -5.72 -11.36
C ALA A 165 -7.60 -6.26 -11.71
N ASN A 166 -8.32 -5.63 -12.66
CA ASN A 166 -9.59 -6.16 -13.16
C ASN A 166 -9.43 -7.56 -13.78
N LYS A 167 -8.42 -7.74 -14.63
CA LYS A 167 -8.13 -9.05 -15.25
C LYS A 167 -7.83 -10.13 -14.20
N ASN A 168 -7.07 -9.79 -13.18
CA ASN A 168 -6.75 -10.72 -12.09
C ASN A 168 -8.00 -11.17 -11.32
N LEU A 169 -8.93 -10.25 -11.05
CA LEU A 169 -10.21 -10.59 -10.40
C LEU A 169 -11.08 -11.50 -11.28
N LEU A 170 -11.13 -11.23 -12.58
CA LEU A 170 -11.85 -12.09 -13.53
C LEU A 170 -11.28 -13.52 -13.56
N LEU A 171 -9.96 -13.65 -13.59
CA LEU A 171 -9.28 -14.95 -13.55
C LEU A 171 -9.57 -15.68 -12.23
N ALA A 172 -9.75 -14.97 -11.13
CA ALA A 172 -10.13 -15.52 -9.83
C ALA A 172 -11.63 -15.88 -9.72
N GLY A 173 -12.41 -15.68 -10.79
CA GLY A 173 -13.84 -16.01 -10.83
C GLY A 173 -14.77 -14.95 -10.27
N ALA A 174 -14.33 -13.71 -10.14
CA ALA A 174 -15.21 -12.59 -9.78
C ALA A 174 -16.24 -12.33 -10.90
N SER A 175 -17.48 -12.08 -10.52
CA SER A 175 -18.54 -11.69 -11.45
C SER A 175 -18.49 -10.17 -11.64
N LEU A 176 -18.28 -9.73 -12.89
CA LEU A 176 -18.34 -8.32 -13.26
C LEU A 176 -19.76 -7.97 -13.70
N GLU A 177 -20.61 -7.63 -12.76
CA GLU A 177 -21.90 -7.02 -13.10
C GLU A 177 -21.78 -5.50 -13.08
N ASN A 178 -21.97 -4.89 -14.26
CA ASN A 178 -22.16 -3.45 -14.45
C ASN A 178 -20.99 -2.52 -14.09
N SER A 179 -19.81 -2.75 -14.61
CA SER A 179 -18.85 -1.67 -14.75
C SER A 179 -19.08 -0.95 -16.07
N ALA A 180 -19.53 0.30 -16.02
CA ALA A 180 -19.73 1.13 -17.22
C ALA A 180 -18.42 1.41 -18.00
N ASN A 181 -17.28 0.94 -17.51
CA ASN A 181 -15.95 1.08 -18.08
C ASN A 181 -15.26 -0.27 -18.24
N LEU A 182 -15.98 -1.31 -18.65
CA LEU A 182 -15.36 -2.60 -18.96
C LEU A 182 -14.44 -2.46 -20.17
N VAL A 183 -13.18 -2.68 -19.90
CA VAL A 183 -12.14 -2.93 -20.91
C VAL A 183 -12.61 -4.05 -21.85
N ASN A 184 -12.44 -3.82 -23.13
CA ASN A 184 -12.68 -4.80 -24.18
C ASN A 184 -11.91 -6.09 -23.86
N LEU A 185 -12.64 -7.16 -23.52
CA LEU A 185 -12.12 -8.46 -23.13
C LEU A 185 -11.87 -9.39 -24.32
N ASP A 186 -11.68 -8.84 -25.51
CA ASP A 186 -11.56 -9.61 -26.77
C ASP A 186 -10.45 -10.69 -26.78
N GLY A 187 -9.60 -10.74 -25.75
CA GLY A 187 -8.57 -11.78 -25.57
C GLY A 187 -8.87 -12.84 -24.51
N LEU A 188 -10.00 -12.75 -23.78
CA LEU A 188 -10.30 -13.65 -22.65
C LEU A 188 -11.31 -14.76 -22.99
N ASP A 189 -11.83 -14.84 -24.20
CA ASP A 189 -12.82 -15.82 -24.60
C ASP A 189 -12.38 -17.28 -24.39
N ALA A 190 -11.10 -17.57 -24.49
CA ALA A 190 -10.58 -18.93 -24.28
C ALA A 190 -10.62 -19.35 -22.80
N LEU A 191 -10.39 -18.42 -21.86
CA LEU A 191 -10.40 -18.70 -20.41
C LEU A 191 -11.81 -18.55 -19.81
N GLY A 192 -12.61 -17.61 -20.30
CA GLY A 192 -14.02 -17.47 -19.93
C GLY A 192 -14.85 -18.70 -20.29
N ASN A 193 -14.52 -19.36 -21.39
CA ASN A 193 -15.15 -20.63 -21.79
C ASN A 193 -14.71 -21.83 -20.94
N LEU A 194 -13.53 -21.84 -20.33
CA LEU A 194 -13.12 -22.89 -19.38
C LEU A 194 -13.91 -22.83 -18.08
N ALA A 195 -14.15 -21.64 -17.55
CA ALA A 195 -14.94 -21.46 -16.31
C ALA A 195 -16.42 -21.80 -16.53
N LYS A 196 -16.97 -21.53 -17.72
CA LYS A 196 -18.37 -21.87 -18.08
C LYS A 196 -18.59 -23.36 -18.35
N ARG A 197 -17.55 -24.15 -18.60
CA ARG A 197 -17.68 -25.55 -19.03
C ARG A 197 -17.90 -26.56 -17.92
N GLN A 198 -17.79 -26.24 -16.65
CA GLN A 198 -17.70 -27.27 -15.61
C GLN A 198 -18.78 -27.27 -14.54
N LEU A 199 -19.76 -26.36 -14.56
CA LEU A 199 -20.82 -26.37 -13.54
C LEU A 199 -22.20 -26.26 -14.20
N PRO A 200 -23.11 -27.26 -13.98
CA PRO A 200 -24.51 -27.10 -14.36
C PRO A 200 -25.11 -25.93 -13.60
N GLU A 201 -25.63 -24.94 -14.31
CA GLU A 201 -26.17 -23.67 -13.77
C GLU A 201 -27.24 -23.86 -12.67
N GLU A 202 -27.87 -25.03 -12.59
CA GLU A 202 -28.97 -25.30 -11.68
C GLU A 202 -28.58 -25.91 -10.32
N GLN A 203 -27.39 -26.50 -10.18
CA GLN A 203 -27.02 -27.19 -8.94
C GLN A 203 -26.15 -26.41 -7.96
N TYR A 204 -25.54 -25.31 -8.38
CA TYR A 204 -24.68 -24.50 -7.55
C TYR A 204 -25.08 -23.02 -7.59
N ALA A 205 -26.38 -22.75 -7.44
CA ALA A 205 -26.83 -21.41 -7.08
C ALA A 205 -26.34 -21.10 -5.66
N PHE A 206 -25.03 -20.83 -5.53
CA PHE A 206 -24.54 -20.08 -4.41
C PHE A 206 -25.40 -18.83 -4.35
N LYS A 207 -26.14 -18.64 -3.27
CA LYS A 207 -26.80 -17.37 -2.94
C LYS A 207 -25.71 -16.31 -2.60
N ARG A 208 -24.72 -16.20 -3.47
CA ARG A 208 -23.70 -15.19 -3.36
C ARG A 208 -24.27 -13.92 -3.99
N THR A 209 -24.32 -12.85 -3.23
CA THR A 209 -24.51 -11.52 -3.83
C THR A 209 -23.40 -11.34 -4.86
N PRO A 210 -23.70 -11.00 -6.12
CA PRO A 210 -22.67 -10.81 -7.14
C PRO A 210 -21.63 -9.83 -6.64
N GLN A 211 -20.36 -10.19 -6.78
CA GLN A 211 -19.28 -9.28 -6.47
C GLN A 211 -19.28 -8.15 -7.50
N ARG A 212 -19.18 -6.90 -7.05
CA ARG A 212 -19.18 -5.73 -7.92
C ARG A 212 -17.78 -5.12 -7.96
N VAL A 213 -17.29 -4.91 -9.17
CA VAL A 213 -15.95 -4.36 -9.40
C VAL A 213 -16.06 -3.02 -10.11
N TRP A 214 -15.33 -2.01 -9.62
CA TRP A 214 -15.19 -0.71 -10.26
C TRP A 214 -13.72 -0.36 -10.44
N TYR A 215 -13.36 0.07 -11.63
CA TYR A 215 -12.06 0.67 -11.88
C TYR A 215 -12.13 2.14 -11.48
N VAL A 216 -11.39 2.52 -10.45
CA VAL A 216 -11.47 3.86 -9.83
C VAL A 216 -10.12 4.59 -9.82
N GLY A 217 -9.03 3.89 -10.13
CA GLY A 217 -7.68 4.43 -9.98
C GLY A 217 -7.14 4.25 -8.55
N ASN A 218 -6.11 5.02 -8.19
CA ASN A 218 -5.27 4.78 -7.02
C ASN A 218 -5.39 5.90 -5.98
N VAL A 219 -5.99 5.60 -4.84
CA VAL A 219 -6.16 6.55 -3.72
C VAL A 219 -4.84 7.02 -3.08
N MET A 220 -3.73 6.27 -3.22
CA MET A 220 -2.41 6.78 -2.82
C MET A 220 -1.99 7.97 -3.67
N ILE A 221 -2.29 7.93 -4.95
CA ILE A 221 -1.98 9.03 -5.87
C ILE A 221 -2.87 10.24 -5.58
N ASP A 222 -4.12 10.04 -5.17
CA ASP A 222 -4.97 11.15 -4.69
C ASP A 222 -4.33 11.84 -3.49
N THR A 223 -3.78 11.07 -2.55
CA THR A 223 -3.06 11.61 -1.39
C THR A 223 -1.80 12.36 -1.79
N LEU A 224 -1.00 11.80 -2.71
CA LEU A 224 0.20 12.45 -3.22
C LEU A 224 -0.14 13.82 -3.86
N LEU A 225 -1.07 13.82 -4.79
CA LEU A 225 -1.45 15.03 -5.54
C LEU A 225 -2.07 16.10 -4.64
N ALA A 226 -2.92 15.70 -3.68
CA ALA A 226 -3.51 16.62 -2.72
C ALA A 226 -2.49 17.28 -1.79
N ASN A 227 -1.35 16.65 -1.56
CA ASN A 227 -0.30 17.15 -0.66
C ASN A 227 0.93 17.71 -1.39
N ARG A 228 1.03 17.56 -2.71
CA ARG A 228 2.22 17.97 -3.50
C ARG A 228 2.58 19.44 -3.33
N CYS A 229 1.60 20.34 -3.27
CA CYS A 229 1.83 21.76 -3.04
C CYS A 229 2.23 22.09 -1.58
N ARG A 230 2.12 21.12 -0.68
CA ARG A 230 2.49 21.23 0.74
C ARG A 230 3.85 20.59 1.04
N PHE A 231 4.54 20.02 0.05
CA PHE A 231 5.87 19.44 0.24
C PHE A 231 6.80 20.46 0.87
N ARG A 232 7.48 20.04 1.94
CA ARG A 232 8.31 20.91 2.78
C ARG A 232 9.76 20.49 2.68
N LYS A 233 10.64 21.45 2.40
CA LYS A 233 12.07 21.22 2.34
C LYS A 233 12.58 20.78 3.72
N PRO A 234 13.19 19.60 3.86
CA PRO A 234 13.78 19.15 5.11
C PRO A 234 15.11 19.86 5.36
N GLU A 235 15.48 20.00 6.64
CA GLU A 235 16.73 20.65 7.06
C GLU A 235 17.97 20.02 6.42
N VAL A 236 17.97 18.69 6.27
CA VAL A 236 19.09 17.94 5.67
C VAL A 236 19.41 18.39 4.24
N TYR A 237 18.44 18.95 3.52
CA TYR A 237 18.66 19.47 2.16
C TYR A 237 19.64 20.63 2.15
N ASP A 238 19.54 21.52 3.12
CA ASP A 238 20.44 22.68 3.25
C ASP A 238 21.74 22.31 3.94
N VAL A 239 21.70 21.47 4.97
CA VAL A 239 22.88 21.00 5.72
C VAL A 239 23.88 20.29 4.81
N LEU A 240 23.40 19.44 3.90
CA LEU A 240 24.22 18.72 2.95
C LEU A 240 24.46 19.48 1.64
N GLY A 241 23.93 20.70 1.50
CA GLY A 241 24.08 21.51 0.28
C GLY A 241 23.51 20.83 -0.96
N LEU A 242 22.42 20.06 -0.83
CA LEU A 242 21.84 19.29 -1.93
C LEU A 242 21.36 20.21 -3.05
N LYS A 243 21.46 19.72 -4.28
CA LYS A 243 20.94 20.41 -5.47
C LYS A 243 19.97 19.50 -6.21
N GLU A 244 18.94 20.09 -6.77
CA GLU A 244 17.95 19.37 -7.54
C GLU A 244 18.58 18.53 -8.65
N LYS A 245 18.12 17.28 -8.77
CA LYS A 245 18.63 16.28 -9.74
C LYS A 245 20.13 15.93 -9.59
N GLN A 246 20.73 16.21 -8.42
CA GLN A 246 22.14 15.91 -8.14
C GLN A 246 22.34 15.04 -6.88
N TYR A 247 21.32 14.29 -6.47
CA TYR A 247 21.40 13.31 -5.40
C TYR A 247 20.45 12.15 -5.65
N VAL A 248 20.64 11.06 -4.95
CA VAL A 248 19.79 9.87 -4.97
C VAL A 248 19.12 9.73 -3.61
N VAL A 249 17.86 9.35 -3.59
CA VAL A 249 17.17 8.91 -2.36
C VAL A 249 17.13 7.40 -2.34
N MET A 250 17.48 6.81 -1.20
CA MET A 250 17.47 5.37 -1.03
C MET A 250 16.53 4.97 0.13
N THR A 251 15.76 3.91 -0.05
CA THR A 251 15.04 3.24 1.04
C THR A 251 15.18 1.73 0.91
N MET A 252 15.40 1.04 2.03
CA MET A 252 15.55 -0.41 2.06
C MET A 252 15.03 -0.95 3.39
N HIS A 253 14.16 -1.93 3.35
CA HIS A 253 13.53 -2.49 4.55
C HIS A 253 13.03 -3.93 4.39
N ARG A 254 13.06 -4.50 3.17
CA ARG A 254 12.59 -5.88 2.96
C ARG A 254 13.61 -6.89 3.44
N PRO A 255 13.16 -7.98 4.13
CA PRO A 255 14.02 -9.05 4.60
C PRO A 255 14.98 -9.58 3.55
N ALA A 256 14.52 -9.81 2.33
CA ALA A 256 15.35 -10.29 1.23
C ALA A 256 16.60 -9.43 0.93
N ASN A 257 16.56 -8.14 1.26
CA ASN A 257 17.67 -7.21 1.02
C ASN A 257 18.52 -6.93 2.27
N VAL A 258 17.94 -7.06 3.48
CA VAL A 258 18.57 -6.57 4.72
C VAL A 258 18.92 -7.66 5.73
N ASP A 259 18.35 -8.85 5.65
CA ASP A 259 18.52 -9.89 6.68
C ASP A 259 19.86 -10.64 6.55
N GLU A 260 20.38 -10.80 5.33
CA GLU A 260 21.65 -11.47 5.12
C GLU A 260 22.78 -10.42 4.98
N GLN A 261 23.75 -10.46 5.89
CA GLN A 261 24.78 -9.43 6.02
C GLN A 261 25.67 -9.30 4.79
N GLU A 262 26.15 -10.41 4.22
CA GLU A 262 27.03 -10.40 3.05
C GLU A 262 26.29 -9.90 1.79
N HIS A 263 25.03 -10.26 1.67
CA HIS A 263 24.17 -9.77 0.60
C HIS A 263 23.95 -8.26 0.70
N LEU A 264 23.53 -7.77 1.88
CA LEU A 264 23.36 -6.34 2.15
C LEU A 264 24.64 -5.55 1.85
N LYS A 265 25.78 -6.08 2.27
CA LYS A 265 27.10 -5.46 2.05
C LYS A 265 27.40 -5.32 0.57
N ALA A 266 27.29 -6.42 -0.17
CA ALA A 266 27.53 -6.43 -1.62
C ALA A 266 26.55 -5.50 -2.37
N LEU A 267 25.27 -5.48 -1.97
CA LEU A 267 24.26 -4.61 -2.57
C LEU A 267 24.58 -3.12 -2.34
N MET A 268 24.90 -2.75 -1.10
CA MET A 268 25.29 -1.38 -0.74
C MET A 268 26.54 -0.91 -1.47
N GLU A 269 27.58 -1.74 -1.53
CA GLU A 269 28.82 -1.42 -2.25
C GLU A 269 28.54 -1.17 -3.75
N GLN A 270 27.69 -1.97 -4.37
CA GLN A 270 27.30 -1.76 -5.76
C GLN A 270 26.50 -0.46 -5.94
N ILE A 271 25.54 -0.16 -5.08
CA ILE A 271 24.77 1.09 -5.16
C ILE A 271 25.71 2.29 -5.01
N ILE A 272 26.51 2.33 -3.95
CA ILE A 272 27.38 3.46 -3.63
C ILE A 272 28.41 3.71 -4.75
N THR A 273 28.98 2.64 -5.32
CA THR A 273 29.98 2.75 -6.39
C THR A 273 29.35 3.25 -7.69
N ASN A 274 28.14 2.81 -8.03
CA ASN A 274 27.55 3.10 -9.34
C ASN A 274 26.72 4.41 -9.39
N VAL A 275 26.53 5.11 -8.26
CA VAL A 275 25.97 6.47 -8.27
C VAL A 275 26.99 7.56 -8.63
N HIS A 276 28.23 7.18 -8.96
CA HIS A 276 29.29 8.09 -9.43
C HIS A 276 29.53 9.31 -8.53
N GLY A 277 29.58 9.08 -7.22
CA GLY A 277 29.87 10.12 -6.22
C GLY A 277 28.72 11.08 -5.90
N LEU A 278 27.52 10.86 -6.45
CA LEU A 278 26.32 11.62 -6.04
C LEU A 278 25.99 11.32 -4.58
N PRO A 279 25.56 12.33 -3.79
CA PRO A 279 25.03 12.09 -2.46
C PRO A 279 23.87 11.11 -2.49
N ILE A 280 23.91 10.11 -1.60
CA ILE A 280 22.82 9.17 -1.34
C ILE A 280 22.19 9.56 -0.02
N ILE A 281 20.94 9.95 -0.03
CA ILE A 281 20.18 10.26 1.18
C ILE A 281 19.38 9.02 1.58
N PHE A 282 19.70 8.48 2.74
CA PHE A 282 19.11 7.25 3.24
C PHE A 282 18.40 7.45 4.57
N PRO A 283 17.10 7.84 4.54
CA PRO A 283 16.27 7.91 5.74
C PRO A 283 16.05 6.49 6.30
N ILE A 284 16.55 6.25 7.49
CA ILE A 284 16.53 4.92 8.09
C ILE A 284 16.18 5.00 9.58
N HIS A 285 15.35 4.06 10.04
CA HIS A 285 15.03 4.00 11.46
C HIS A 285 16.29 3.67 12.30
N PRO A 286 16.50 4.26 13.50
CA PRO A 286 17.68 4.04 14.33
C PRO A 286 18.00 2.58 14.62
N ARG A 287 16.96 1.73 14.74
CA ARG A 287 17.15 0.26 14.92
C ARG A 287 17.82 -0.38 13.71
N THR A 288 17.42 0.03 12.49
CA THR A 288 18.00 -0.49 11.24
C THR A 288 19.39 0.12 10.98
N ALA A 289 19.58 1.40 11.35
CA ALA A 289 20.91 2.04 11.28
C ALA A 289 21.97 1.25 12.05
N LYS A 290 21.62 0.67 13.19
CA LYS A 290 22.52 -0.19 13.97
C LYS A 290 23.03 -1.41 13.20
N LEU A 291 22.23 -1.98 12.29
CA LEU A 291 22.68 -3.09 11.43
C LEU A 291 23.79 -2.62 10.51
N PHE A 292 23.66 -1.42 9.94
CA PHE A 292 24.71 -0.82 9.11
C PHE A 292 25.98 -0.53 9.92
N TYR A 293 25.86 0.05 11.09
CA TYR A 293 27.01 0.30 11.96
C TYR A 293 27.69 -1.00 12.43
N ASN A 294 26.95 -2.07 12.60
CA ASN A 294 27.53 -3.38 12.92
C ASN A 294 28.35 -3.98 11.76
N LEU A 295 28.02 -3.64 10.51
CA LEU A 295 28.69 -4.16 9.32
C LEU A 295 29.97 -3.39 8.96
N TRP A 296 29.94 -2.06 9.14
CA TRP A 296 31.00 -1.16 8.66
C TRP A 296 31.65 -0.32 9.77
N GLY A 297 31.26 -0.51 11.03
CA GLY A 297 31.72 0.27 12.16
C GLY A 297 30.76 1.41 12.53
N ASP A 298 31.22 2.33 13.35
CA ASP A 298 30.41 3.48 13.77
C ASP A 298 30.13 4.46 12.62
N GLU A 299 29.36 5.49 12.90
CA GLU A 299 28.99 6.52 11.92
C GLU A 299 30.22 7.19 11.29
N GLN A 300 31.28 7.41 12.09
CA GLN A 300 32.50 8.05 11.60
C GLN A 300 33.26 7.13 10.63
N GLN A 301 33.34 5.84 10.94
CA GLN A 301 34.00 4.84 10.06
C GLN A 301 33.17 4.66 8.78
N LEU A 302 31.85 4.59 8.87
CA LEU A 302 30.98 4.50 7.71
C LEU A 302 31.12 5.71 6.77
N SER A 303 31.19 6.93 7.34
CA SER A 303 31.36 8.17 6.57
C SER A 303 32.73 8.26 5.90
N GLN A 304 33.76 7.66 6.49
CA GLN A 304 35.10 7.57 5.87
C GLN A 304 35.13 6.57 4.71
N LEU A 305 34.44 5.43 4.87
CA LEU A 305 34.34 4.41 3.82
C LEU A 305 33.47 4.86 2.64
N PHE A 306 32.37 5.52 2.94
CA PHE A 306 31.36 5.92 1.97
C PHE A 306 30.98 7.41 2.14
N PRO A 307 31.85 8.33 1.72
CA PRO A 307 31.65 9.77 1.98
C PRO A 307 30.41 10.36 1.28
N ASN A 308 29.85 9.68 0.30
CA ASN A 308 28.62 10.08 -0.39
C ASN A 308 27.34 9.44 0.18
N LEU A 309 27.44 8.54 1.18
CA LEU A 309 26.29 7.94 1.85
C LEU A 309 25.93 8.74 3.11
N HIS A 310 24.76 9.32 3.14
CA HIS A 310 24.24 10.08 4.27
C HIS A 310 23.05 9.34 4.90
N ILE A 311 23.29 8.68 6.02
CA ILE A 311 22.22 8.10 6.84
C ILE A 311 21.61 9.25 7.63
N VAL A 312 20.28 9.38 7.55
CA VAL A 312 19.53 10.44 8.19
C VAL A 312 18.30 9.87 8.92
N ASP A 313 17.79 10.61 9.88
CA ASP A 313 16.58 10.21 10.61
C ASP A 313 15.38 10.10 9.68
N PRO A 314 14.40 9.23 10.02
CA PRO A 314 13.13 9.16 9.32
C PRO A 314 12.43 10.50 9.27
N MET A 315 11.85 10.83 8.13
CA MET A 315 11.15 12.08 7.90
C MET A 315 9.64 11.89 7.81
N GLY A 316 8.89 12.96 8.00
CA GLY A 316 7.48 13.06 7.68
C GLY A 316 7.23 12.85 6.18
N TYR A 317 5.97 12.59 5.83
CA TYR A 317 5.55 12.34 4.45
C TYR A 317 5.86 13.52 3.51
N LEU A 318 5.61 14.73 3.98
CA LEU A 318 5.81 15.96 3.18
C LEU A 318 7.28 16.27 2.92
N GLU A 319 8.16 16.01 3.88
CA GLU A 319 9.59 16.21 3.76
C GLU A 319 10.25 15.14 2.90
N PHE A 320 9.85 13.88 3.12
CA PHE A 320 10.36 12.76 2.32
C PHE A 320 10.01 12.94 0.83
N ASN A 321 8.77 13.28 0.51
CA ASN A 321 8.35 13.49 -0.88
C ASN A 321 8.94 14.75 -1.50
N TYR A 322 9.32 15.76 -0.72
CA TYR A 322 10.12 16.88 -1.21
C TYR A 322 11.46 16.42 -1.75
N LEU A 323 12.15 15.52 -1.01
CA LEU A 323 13.41 14.95 -1.46
C LEU A 323 13.23 14.06 -2.69
N VAL A 324 12.24 13.17 -2.67
CA VAL A 324 11.96 12.24 -3.76
C VAL A 324 11.70 13.00 -5.07
N GLU A 325 10.82 14.00 -5.05
CA GLU A 325 10.45 14.77 -6.25
C GLU A 325 11.66 15.45 -6.92
N ARG A 326 12.64 15.87 -6.12
CA ARG A 326 13.85 16.58 -6.58
C ARG A 326 15.07 15.69 -6.73
N ALA A 327 14.97 14.42 -6.44
CA ALA A 327 16.05 13.46 -6.61
C ALA A 327 16.38 13.26 -8.11
N LYS A 328 17.59 12.86 -8.41
CA LYS A 328 17.99 12.36 -9.74
C LYS A 328 17.36 11.00 -10.01
N ALA A 329 17.36 10.15 -8.99
CA ALA A 329 16.76 8.83 -9.00
C ALA A 329 16.42 8.40 -7.57
N VAL A 330 15.56 7.39 -7.47
CA VAL A 330 15.25 6.70 -6.20
C VAL A 330 15.67 5.23 -6.33
N VAL A 331 16.29 4.69 -5.29
CA VAL A 331 16.58 3.26 -5.15
C VAL A 331 15.75 2.73 -3.99
N THR A 332 14.87 1.76 -4.23
CA THR A 332 13.92 1.33 -3.21
C THR A 332 13.53 -0.14 -3.34
N ASP A 333 13.06 -0.73 -2.25
CA ASP A 333 12.34 -2.02 -2.24
C ASP A 333 10.84 -1.86 -1.89
N SER A 334 10.37 -0.63 -1.80
CA SER A 334 8.98 -0.28 -1.46
C SER A 334 8.09 -0.18 -2.69
N GLY A 335 6.96 -0.93 -2.71
CA GLY A 335 5.98 -0.85 -3.78
C GLY A 335 5.28 0.52 -3.89
N GLY A 336 4.94 1.16 -2.76
CA GLY A 336 4.27 2.46 -2.77
C GLY A 336 5.13 3.59 -3.36
N ILE A 337 6.43 3.59 -3.10
CA ILE A 337 7.35 4.60 -3.64
C ILE A 337 7.44 4.51 -5.16
N THR A 338 7.35 3.32 -5.75
CA THR A 338 7.39 3.15 -7.22
C THR A 338 6.20 3.81 -7.91
N GLU A 339 5.05 3.83 -7.27
CA GLU A 339 3.85 4.51 -7.77
C GLU A 339 4.00 6.03 -7.67
N GLU A 340 4.45 6.53 -6.53
CA GLU A 340 4.66 7.96 -6.29
C GLU A 340 5.75 8.53 -7.22
N THR A 341 6.88 7.86 -7.38
CA THR A 341 7.96 8.27 -8.30
C THR A 341 7.49 8.28 -9.75
N THR A 342 6.67 7.32 -10.16
CA THR A 342 6.07 7.30 -11.51
C THR A 342 5.25 8.56 -11.76
N VAL A 343 4.39 8.95 -10.83
CA VAL A 343 3.54 10.15 -10.96
C VAL A 343 4.36 11.45 -10.91
N MET A 344 5.42 11.48 -10.11
CA MET A 344 6.33 12.63 -10.03
C MET A 344 7.33 12.71 -11.20
N GLY A 345 7.40 11.67 -12.05
CA GLY A 345 8.34 11.61 -13.17
C GLY A 345 9.79 11.40 -12.73
N VAL A 346 10.03 10.76 -11.59
CA VAL A 346 11.36 10.51 -11.04
C VAL A 346 11.79 9.07 -11.37
N PRO A 347 12.98 8.87 -12.00
CA PRO A 347 13.51 7.52 -12.22
C PRO A 347 13.59 6.73 -10.91
N CYS A 348 13.14 5.48 -10.95
CA CYS A 348 13.11 4.60 -9.79
C CYS A 348 13.72 3.25 -10.12
N ILE A 349 14.65 2.79 -9.30
CA ILE A 349 15.25 1.46 -9.37
C ILE A 349 14.70 0.64 -8.23
N THR A 350 14.02 -0.46 -8.55
CA THR A 350 13.38 -1.32 -7.54
C THR A 350 14.16 -2.60 -7.34
N LEU A 351 14.62 -2.80 -6.09
CA LEU A 351 15.40 -3.95 -5.62
C LEU A 351 14.47 -5.12 -5.24
N ARG A 352 13.78 -5.67 -6.23
CA ARG A 352 12.82 -6.77 -6.07
C ARG A 352 12.80 -7.65 -7.30
N ASP A 353 12.47 -8.94 -7.12
CA ASP A 353 12.32 -9.92 -8.21
C ASP A 353 10.92 -9.86 -8.85
N ASN A 354 9.94 -9.31 -8.15
CA ASN A 354 8.56 -9.14 -8.62
C ASN A 354 7.98 -7.78 -8.25
N THR A 355 6.88 -7.41 -8.89
CA THR A 355 6.12 -6.21 -8.54
C THR A 355 4.62 -6.48 -8.70
N GLU A 356 3.84 -5.94 -7.77
CA GLU A 356 2.38 -5.92 -7.83
C GLU A 356 1.87 -4.81 -8.76
N ARG A 357 2.78 -3.95 -9.25
CA ARG A 357 2.50 -2.76 -10.07
C ARG A 357 3.27 -2.78 -11.39
N PRO A 358 3.02 -3.75 -12.27
CA PRO A 358 3.77 -3.87 -13.52
C PRO A 358 3.64 -2.63 -14.41
N GLU A 359 2.55 -1.87 -14.28
CA GLU A 359 2.33 -0.60 -14.99
C GLU A 359 3.39 0.45 -14.66
N THR A 360 3.96 0.46 -13.45
CA THR A 360 5.05 1.38 -13.10
C THR A 360 6.32 1.13 -13.91
N CYS A 361 6.51 -0.12 -14.37
CA CYS A 361 7.63 -0.53 -15.20
C CYS A 361 7.36 -0.37 -16.70
N THR A 362 6.11 -0.64 -17.15
CA THR A 362 5.78 -0.66 -18.57
C THR A 362 5.51 0.72 -19.15
N VAL A 363 4.87 1.60 -18.39
CA VAL A 363 4.52 2.98 -18.81
C VAL A 363 5.01 4.04 -17.82
N GLY A 364 5.55 3.64 -16.68
CA GLY A 364 6.07 4.53 -15.64
C GLY A 364 7.59 4.72 -15.72
N THR A 365 8.17 5.17 -14.62
CA THR A 365 9.60 5.49 -14.47
C THR A 365 10.38 4.43 -13.71
N ASN A 366 9.76 3.29 -13.38
CA ASN A 366 10.33 2.26 -12.53
C ASN A 366 11.06 1.19 -13.36
N MET A 367 12.25 0.83 -12.89
CA MET A 367 13.04 -0.31 -13.39
C MET A 367 13.14 -1.37 -12.30
N LEU A 368 12.55 -2.54 -12.54
CA LEU A 368 12.64 -3.69 -11.66
C LEU A 368 13.89 -4.48 -12.00
N ILE A 369 14.88 -4.54 -11.08
CA ILE A 369 16.20 -5.13 -11.39
C ILE A 369 16.52 -6.41 -10.61
N GLY A 370 15.60 -6.84 -9.74
CA GLY A 370 15.87 -7.97 -8.86
C GLY A 370 16.61 -7.58 -7.58
N THR A 371 16.99 -8.58 -6.81
CA THR A 371 17.72 -8.42 -5.54
C THR A 371 19.22 -8.65 -5.68
N GLN A 372 19.71 -9.09 -6.85
CA GLN A 372 21.10 -9.43 -7.05
C GLN A 372 22.00 -8.18 -7.20
N PRO A 373 23.10 -8.06 -6.43
CA PRO A 373 23.98 -6.89 -6.46
C PRO A 373 24.54 -6.56 -7.88
N GLN A 374 24.78 -7.57 -8.70
CA GLN A 374 25.32 -7.41 -10.05
C GLN A 374 24.35 -6.69 -11.01
N ALA A 375 23.06 -6.66 -10.69
CA ALA A 375 22.05 -5.99 -11.51
C ALA A 375 22.06 -4.45 -11.37
N ILE A 376 22.74 -3.91 -10.34
CA ILE A 376 22.84 -2.47 -10.10
C ILE A 376 23.64 -1.76 -11.20
N LYS A 377 24.77 -2.32 -11.61
CA LYS A 377 25.69 -1.65 -12.52
C LYS A 377 25.12 -1.30 -13.90
N PRO A 378 24.28 -2.17 -14.54
CA PRO A 378 23.67 -1.82 -15.82
C PRO A 378 22.44 -0.91 -15.69
N ALA A 379 21.88 -0.75 -14.50
CA ALA A 379 20.70 0.08 -14.25
C ALA A 379 21.05 1.55 -13.99
#